data_35c0237baeceb215bb7b1430bedb5ae4
#
_entry.id   35c0237baeceb215bb7b1430bedb5ae4
#
_cell.length_a   1.000
_cell.length_b   1.000
_cell.length_c   1.000
_cell.angle_alpha   90.00
_cell.angle_beta   90.00
_cell.angle_gamma   90.00
#
_symmetry.space_group_name_H-M   'P 1'
#
loop_
_entity.id
_entity.type
_entity.pdbx_description
1 polymer ?
#
loop_
_entity_poly.entity_id
_entity_poly.type
_entity_poly.pdbx_seq_one_letter_code
_entity_poly.pdbx_strand_id
1 'polypeptide(L)'
;ACSSLSSPSQGKQIHGLAIKSHIPSNRISVDNSLISMYYENGNLQDARRVFDRMPERNVVSFNSMIKGYAQHGDGTEAFLLYQRMLDSGIAPNNVTFVAILSACVHCGKVTEGQRYFNAMKETFKIEPEAEHYSCMIDLLGRAGKLEEAERFIDAMPYKPGPVAWAALLGACRKHKSMALAERAAKELMVMQPLAATPYVMLANMYADAGQWEEMALVR
;
A
#
# COMPACT_ATOMS: atom_id res chain seq x y z
N ALA A 1 -2.37 4.97 -19.91
CA ALA A 1 -3.51 5.69 -20.52
C ALA A 1 -4.87 5.04 -20.23
N CYS A 2 -4.95 3.72 -19.93
CA CYS A 2 -6.23 3.04 -19.69
C CYS A 2 -6.73 3.12 -18.23
N SER A 3 -5.85 3.31 -17.27
CA SER A 3 -6.19 3.37 -15.84
C SER A 3 -6.95 4.64 -15.42
N SER A 4 -6.86 5.71 -16.22
CA SER A 4 -7.61 6.96 -15.97
C SER A 4 -9.04 6.97 -16.51
N LEU A 5 -9.50 5.87 -17.15
CA LEU A 5 -10.83 5.75 -17.70
C LEU A 5 -11.78 5.16 -16.65
N SER A 6 -12.55 6.01 -15.99
CA SER A 6 -13.53 5.66 -14.95
C SER A 6 -14.76 4.88 -15.45
N SER A 7 -14.76 4.32 -16.67
CA SER A 7 -15.92 3.64 -17.25
C SER A 7 -15.65 2.16 -17.51
N PRO A 8 -16.31 1.24 -16.78
CA PRO A 8 -16.18 -0.21 -17.00
C PRO A 8 -16.53 -0.67 -18.42
N SER A 9 -17.44 0.06 -19.12
CA SER A 9 -17.84 -0.24 -20.49
C SER A 9 -16.73 0.03 -21.49
N GLN A 10 -16.01 1.14 -21.32
CA GLN A 10 -14.86 1.49 -22.17
C GLN A 10 -13.70 0.49 -21.96
N GLY A 11 -13.47 0.05 -20.74
CA GLY A 11 -12.50 -0.99 -20.44
C GLY A 11 -12.76 -2.30 -21.20
N LYS A 12 -14.01 -2.74 -21.26
CA LYS A 12 -14.41 -3.94 -22.04
C LYS A 12 -14.24 -3.75 -23.54
N GLN A 13 -14.51 -2.56 -24.06
CA GLN A 13 -14.28 -2.23 -25.49
C GLN A 13 -12.81 -2.29 -25.85
N ILE A 14 -11.95 -1.68 -25.02
CA ILE A 14 -10.48 -1.71 -25.18
C ILE A 14 -9.97 -3.15 -25.13
N HIS A 15 -10.45 -3.98 -24.19
CA HIS A 15 -10.11 -5.39 -24.11
C HIS A 15 -10.52 -6.13 -25.39
N GLY A 16 -11.74 -5.89 -25.89
CA GLY A 16 -12.20 -6.47 -27.16
C GLY A 16 -11.35 -6.07 -28.37
N LEU A 17 -10.87 -4.81 -28.41
CA LEU A 17 -9.95 -4.33 -29.44
C LEU A 17 -8.56 -4.97 -29.29
N ALA A 18 -8.04 -5.08 -28.07
CA ALA A 18 -6.74 -5.72 -27.78
C ALA A 18 -6.72 -7.20 -28.24
N ILE A 19 -7.82 -7.93 -28.03
CA ILE A 19 -7.95 -9.32 -28.51
C ILE A 19 -7.94 -9.38 -30.04
N LYS A 20 -8.62 -8.44 -30.70
CA LYS A 20 -8.74 -8.41 -32.17
C LYS A 20 -7.47 -7.95 -32.91
N SER A 21 -6.66 -7.14 -32.26
CA SER A 21 -5.50 -6.48 -32.91
C SER A 21 -4.28 -7.38 -33.10
N HIS A 22 -4.32 -8.66 -32.72
CA HIS A 22 -3.22 -9.63 -32.89
C HIS A 22 -1.84 -8.99 -32.72
N ILE A 23 -1.53 -8.42 -31.54
CA ILE A 23 -0.23 -7.82 -31.25
C ILE A 23 0.68 -8.90 -30.62
N PRO A 24 1.51 -9.61 -31.41
CA PRO A 24 2.28 -10.75 -30.88
C PRO A 24 3.43 -10.31 -29.97
N SER A 25 4.05 -9.15 -30.23
CA SER A 25 5.32 -8.74 -29.61
C SER A 25 5.21 -8.07 -28.25
N ASN A 26 4.00 -7.73 -27.77
CA ASN A 26 3.81 -7.02 -26.48
C ASN A 26 2.62 -7.55 -25.67
N ARG A 27 2.22 -8.81 -25.87
CA ARG A 27 1.02 -9.38 -25.25
C ARG A 27 1.04 -9.28 -23.72
N ILE A 28 2.16 -9.61 -23.07
CA ILE A 28 2.29 -9.54 -21.61
C ILE A 28 2.04 -8.12 -21.08
N SER A 29 2.58 -7.11 -21.76
CA SER A 29 2.38 -5.69 -21.34
C SER A 29 0.93 -5.25 -21.50
N VAL A 30 0.25 -5.70 -22.55
CA VAL A 30 -1.17 -5.42 -22.77
C VAL A 30 -2.01 -6.13 -21.71
N ASP A 31 -1.76 -7.42 -21.46
CA ASP A 31 -2.48 -8.19 -20.44
C ASP A 31 -2.27 -7.60 -19.04
N ASN A 32 -1.05 -7.18 -18.68
CA ASN A 32 -0.76 -6.49 -17.42
C ASN A 32 -1.52 -5.16 -17.30
N SER A 33 -1.60 -4.39 -18.39
CA SER A 33 -2.37 -3.14 -18.41
C SER A 33 -3.88 -3.39 -18.29
N LEU A 34 -4.39 -4.47 -18.87
CA LEU A 34 -5.79 -4.89 -18.71
C LEU A 34 -6.10 -5.33 -17.28
N ILE A 35 -5.20 -6.09 -16.65
CA ILE A 35 -5.33 -6.47 -15.24
C ILE A 35 -5.44 -5.21 -14.38
N SER A 36 -4.51 -4.23 -14.56
CA SER A 36 -4.51 -2.98 -13.80
C SER A 36 -5.80 -2.20 -14.02
N MET A 37 -6.22 -2.05 -15.28
CA MET A 37 -7.47 -1.37 -15.62
C MET A 37 -8.68 -2.03 -14.94
N TYR A 38 -8.77 -3.36 -14.95
CA TYR A 38 -9.92 -4.04 -14.36
C TYR A 38 -9.95 -3.90 -12.84
N TYR A 39 -8.84 -4.10 -12.13
CA TYR A 39 -8.88 -3.97 -10.67
C TYR A 39 -9.08 -2.51 -10.21
N GLU A 40 -8.52 -1.52 -10.92
CA GLU A 40 -8.73 -0.10 -10.63
C GLU A 40 -10.20 0.32 -10.80
N ASN A 41 -10.92 -0.34 -11.72
CA ASN A 41 -12.37 -0.18 -11.88
C ASN A 41 -13.21 -1.10 -10.95
N GLY A 42 -12.61 -1.75 -9.97
CA GLY A 42 -13.31 -2.61 -9.00
C GLY A 42 -13.69 -4.00 -9.53
N ASN A 43 -13.27 -4.37 -10.73
CA ASN A 43 -13.63 -5.65 -11.35
C ASN A 43 -12.51 -6.68 -11.24
N LEU A 44 -12.28 -7.18 -10.02
CA LEU A 44 -11.28 -8.21 -9.75
C LEU A 44 -11.52 -9.52 -10.50
N GLN A 45 -12.78 -9.87 -10.79
CA GLN A 45 -13.09 -11.11 -11.50
C GLN A 45 -12.59 -11.09 -12.94
N ASP A 46 -12.79 -9.99 -13.65
CA ASP A 46 -12.29 -9.88 -15.02
C ASP A 46 -10.76 -9.71 -15.04
N ALA A 47 -10.17 -8.98 -14.04
CA ALA A 47 -8.71 -8.95 -13.86
C ALA A 47 -8.14 -10.37 -13.70
N ARG A 48 -8.75 -11.19 -12.82
CA ARG A 48 -8.36 -12.57 -12.60
C ARG A 48 -8.51 -13.45 -13.86
N ARG A 49 -9.58 -13.28 -14.61
CA ARG A 49 -9.78 -14.00 -15.88
C ARG A 49 -8.69 -13.68 -16.91
N VAL A 50 -8.28 -12.41 -17.02
CA VAL A 50 -7.17 -12.02 -17.89
C VAL A 50 -5.89 -12.69 -17.40
N PHE A 51 -5.56 -12.59 -16.12
CA PHE A 51 -4.37 -13.19 -15.53
C PHE A 51 -4.31 -14.71 -15.75
N ASP A 52 -5.41 -15.44 -15.53
CA ASP A 52 -5.45 -16.90 -15.68
C ASP A 52 -5.35 -17.37 -17.14
N ARG A 53 -5.73 -16.52 -18.10
CA ARG A 53 -5.61 -16.81 -19.54
C ARG A 53 -4.26 -16.42 -20.14
N MET A 54 -3.41 -15.73 -19.40
CA MET A 54 -2.06 -15.39 -19.88
C MET A 54 -1.25 -16.67 -20.09
N PRO A 55 -0.68 -16.89 -21.30
CA PRO A 55 0.19 -18.04 -21.54
C PRO A 55 1.48 -17.98 -20.74
N GLU A 56 2.02 -16.76 -20.57
CA GLU A 56 3.21 -16.49 -19.78
C GLU A 56 2.92 -15.36 -18.80
N ARG A 57 3.44 -15.48 -17.57
CA ARG A 57 3.31 -14.50 -16.51
C ARG A 57 4.70 -14.09 -16.04
N ASN A 58 4.87 -12.83 -15.72
CA ASN A 58 6.10 -12.31 -15.15
C ASN A 58 5.83 -11.64 -13.78
N VAL A 59 6.87 -11.09 -13.16
CA VAL A 59 6.77 -10.39 -11.88
C VAL A 59 5.72 -9.27 -11.89
N VAL A 60 5.57 -8.56 -13.02
CA VAL A 60 4.59 -7.47 -13.15
C VAL A 60 3.16 -8.02 -13.14
N SER A 61 2.92 -9.16 -13.79
CA SER A 61 1.59 -9.82 -13.80
C SER A 61 1.15 -10.19 -12.38
N PHE A 62 2.04 -10.82 -11.61
CA PHE A 62 1.76 -11.19 -10.23
C PHE A 62 1.59 -9.96 -9.35
N ASN A 63 2.49 -8.96 -9.45
CA ASN A 63 2.40 -7.73 -8.65
C ASN A 63 1.07 -6.99 -8.89
N SER A 64 0.62 -6.91 -10.14
CA SER A 64 -0.66 -6.27 -10.48
C SER A 64 -1.84 -6.98 -9.81
N MET A 65 -1.87 -8.31 -9.82
CA MET A 65 -2.95 -9.08 -9.20
C MET A 65 -2.88 -9.04 -7.67
N ILE A 66 -1.68 -9.20 -7.06
CA ILE A 66 -1.48 -9.13 -5.61
C ILE A 66 -1.93 -7.75 -5.11
N LYS A 67 -1.51 -6.67 -5.79
CA LYS A 67 -1.92 -5.30 -5.47
C LYS A 67 -3.44 -5.12 -5.59
N GLY A 68 -4.04 -5.63 -6.67
CA GLY A 68 -5.48 -5.56 -6.88
C GLY A 68 -6.26 -6.20 -5.73
N TYR A 69 -5.92 -7.43 -5.34
CA TYR A 69 -6.55 -8.10 -4.21
C TYR A 69 -6.29 -7.39 -2.88
N ALA A 70 -5.06 -6.91 -2.64
CA ALA A 70 -4.72 -6.15 -1.43
C ALA A 70 -5.60 -4.90 -1.29
N GLN A 71 -5.74 -4.09 -2.34
CA GLN A 71 -6.53 -2.87 -2.33
C GLN A 71 -8.03 -3.10 -2.10
N HIS A 72 -8.54 -4.27 -2.51
CA HIS A 72 -9.95 -4.64 -2.32
C HIS A 72 -10.19 -5.46 -1.03
N GLY A 73 -9.17 -5.60 -0.18
CA GLY A 73 -9.29 -6.25 1.12
C GLY A 73 -9.29 -7.78 1.07
N ASP A 74 -9.04 -8.38 -0.08
CA ASP A 74 -8.93 -9.83 -0.22
C ASP A 74 -7.47 -10.29 -0.04
N GLY A 75 -7.00 -10.21 1.19
CA GLY A 75 -5.63 -10.63 1.53
C GLY A 75 -5.40 -12.12 1.33
N THR A 76 -6.42 -12.95 1.44
CA THR A 76 -6.28 -14.40 1.25
C THR A 76 -5.81 -14.71 -0.17
N GLU A 77 -6.48 -14.17 -1.18
CA GLU A 77 -6.06 -14.33 -2.59
C GLU A 77 -4.71 -13.66 -2.87
N ALA A 78 -4.41 -12.51 -2.23
CA ALA A 78 -3.11 -11.87 -2.36
C ALA A 78 -1.97 -12.79 -1.86
N PHE A 79 -2.14 -13.43 -0.69
CA PHE A 79 -1.14 -14.35 -0.12
C PHE A 79 -1.01 -15.62 -0.97
N LEU A 80 -2.10 -16.18 -1.47
CA LEU A 80 -2.10 -17.33 -2.36
C LEU A 80 -1.36 -17.04 -3.68
N LEU A 81 -1.58 -15.86 -4.25
CA LEU A 81 -0.87 -15.44 -5.47
C LEU A 81 0.63 -15.21 -5.23
N TYR A 82 1.01 -14.66 -4.09
CA TYR A 82 2.41 -14.54 -3.72
C TYR A 82 3.07 -15.92 -3.62
N GLN A 83 2.43 -16.89 -2.97
CA GLN A 83 2.94 -18.25 -2.90
C GLN A 83 3.04 -18.88 -4.29
N ARG A 84 2.01 -18.75 -5.12
CA ARG A 84 2.02 -19.24 -6.51
C ARG A 84 3.14 -18.62 -7.35
N MET A 85 3.46 -17.35 -7.13
CA MET A 85 4.59 -16.67 -7.76
C MET A 85 5.92 -17.37 -7.43
N LEU A 86 6.14 -17.66 -6.15
CA LEU A 86 7.34 -18.37 -5.68
C LEU A 86 7.41 -19.80 -6.25
N ASP A 87 6.31 -20.53 -6.20
CA ASP A 87 6.20 -21.90 -6.73
C ASP A 87 6.45 -21.96 -8.25
N SER A 88 6.15 -20.86 -8.95
CA SER A 88 6.45 -20.71 -10.38
C SER A 88 7.89 -20.31 -10.68
N GLY A 89 8.76 -20.19 -9.67
CA GLY A 89 10.15 -19.78 -9.81
C GLY A 89 10.33 -18.30 -10.16
N ILE A 90 9.29 -17.48 -10.03
CA ILE A 90 9.36 -16.04 -10.30
C ILE A 90 9.81 -15.32 -9.02
N ALA A 91 10.99 -14.71 -9.07
CA ALA A 91 11.54 -13.99 -7.92
C ALA A 91 10.74 -12.71 -7.62
N PRO A 92 10.35 -12.48 -6.34
CA PRO A 92 9.74 -11.22 -5.91
C PRO A 92 10.74 -10.07 -6.00
N ASN A 93 10.21 -8.86 -6.15
CA ASN A 93 10.98 -7.60 -6.14
C ASN A 93 10.41 -6.60 -5.13
N ASN A 94 10.97 -5.38 -5.07
CA ASN A 94 10.49 -4.31 -4.18
C ASN A 94 8.97 -4.10 -4.30
N VAL A 95 8.44 -4.04 -5.52
CA VAL A 95 7.00 -3.83 -5.76
C VAL A 95 6.15 -4.99 -5.24
N THR A 96 6.67 -6.23 -5.31
CA THR A 96 6.00 -7.40 -4.74
C THR A 96 5.85 -7.26 -3.23
N PHE A 97 6.92 -6.82 -2.55
CA PHE A 97 6.89 -6.64 -1.09
C PHE A 97 6.00 -5.48 -0.67
N VAL A 98 5.95 -4.36 -1.40
CA VAL A 98 4.96 -3.31 -1.15
C VAL A 98 3.54 -3.86 -1.26
N ALA A 99 3.24 -4.64 -2.30
CA ALA A 99 1.91 -5.19 -2.51
C ALA A 99 1.50 -6.17 -1.41
N ILE A 100 2.38 -7.08 -0.99
CA ILE A 100 2.08 -8.07 0.05
C ILE A 100 2.00 -7.45 1.45
N LEU A 101 2.85 -6.47 1.77
CA LEU A 101 2.75 -5.70 3.01
C LEU A 101 1.47 -4.87 3.06
N SER A 102 1.04 -4.28 1.94
CA SER A 102 -0.26 -3.61 1.84
C SER A 102 -1.42 -4.57 2.10
N ALA A 103 -1.36 -5.82 1.61
CA ALA A 103 -2.35 -6.85 1.95
C ALA A 103 -2.37 -7.14 3.47
N CYS A 104 -1.20 -7.20 4.13
CA CYS A 104 -1.11 -7.34 5.58
C CYS A 104 -1.77 -6.16 6.31
N VAL A 105 -1.58 -4.92 5.83
CA VAL A 105 -2.20 -3.71 6.38
C VAL A 105 -3.73 -3.81 6.35
N HIS A 106 -4.29 -4.16 5.18
CA HIS A 106 -5.74 -4.23 5.02
C HIS A 106 -6.38 -5.37 5.83
N CYS A 107 -5.64 -6.46 6.06
CA CYS A 107 -6.14 -7.61 6.83
C CYS A 107 -5.72 -7.60 8.30
N GLY A 108 -4.97 -6.61 8.77
CA GLY A 108 -4.47 -6.52 10.14
C GLY A 108 -3.49 -7.65 10.52
N LYS A 109 -2.79 -8.24 9.56
CA LYS A 109 -1.90 -9.39 9.73
C LYS A 109 -0.49 -8.96 10.14
N VAL A 110 -0.34 -8.53 11.41
CA VAL A 110 0.93 -7.97 11.94
C VAL A 110 2.07 -8.98 11.87
N THR A 111 1.85 -10.20 12.34
CA THR A 111 2.88 -11.25 12.37
C THR A 111 3.37 -11.61 10.98
N GLU A 112 2.45 -11.75 10.03
CA GLU A 112 2.79 -12.02 8.63
C GLU A 112 3.53 -10.85 8.00
N GLY A 113 3.11 -9.60 8.28
CA GLY A 113 3.78 -8.40 7.81
C GLY A 113 5.23 -8.33 8.29
N GLN A 114 5.48 -8.57 9.57
CA GLN A 114 6.84 -8.64 10.12
C GLN A 114 7.67 -9.75 9.46
N ARG A 115 7.07 -10.92 9.24
CA ARG A 115 7.74 -12.03 8.54
C ARG A 115 8.13 -11.66 7.10
N TYR A 116 7.21 -11.04 6.34
CA TYR A 116 7.52 -10.62 4.96
C TYR A 116 8.57 -9.50 4.92
N PHE A 117 8.50 -8.53 5.82
CA PHE A 117 9.48 -7.46 5.91
C PHE A 117 10.90 -8.00 6.21
N ASN A 118 11.02 -8.95 7.15
CA ASN A 118 12.30 -9.59 7.45
C ASN A 118 12.79 -10.46 6.29
N ALA A 119 11.90 -11.27 5.68
CA ALA A 119 12.24 -12.12 4.56
C ALA A 119 12.78 -11.35 3.35
N MET A 120 12.27 -10.13 3.12
CA MET A 120 12.75 -9.23 2.08
C MET A 120 14.26 -9.04 2.15
N LYS A 121 14.79 -8.73 3.34
CA LYS A 121 16.22 -8.52 3.57
C LYS A 121 17.00 -9.84 3.71
N GLU A 122 16.51 -10.74 4.54
CA GLU A 122 17.26 -11.94 4.93
C GLU A 122 17.28 -13.00 3.83
N THR A 123 16.12 -13.25 3.18
CA THR A 123 15.96 -14.31 2.18
C THR A 123 16.23 -13.81 0.78
N PHE A 124 15.61 -12.68 0.42
CA PHE A 124 15.63 -12.18 -0.96
C PHE A 124 16.72 -11.14 -1.22
N LYS A 125 17.44 -10.69 -0.18
CA LYS A 125 18.54 -9.70 -0.28
C LYS A 125 18.07 -8.37 -0.92
N ILE A 126 16.83 -7.97 -0.66
CA ILE A 126 16.22 -6.73 -1.10
C ILE A 126 16.22 -5.77 0.09
N GLU A 127 16.87 -4.61 -0.04
CA GLU A 127 16.86 -3.60 1.02
C GLU A 127 15.52 -2.88 1.06
N PRO A 128 14.91 -2.73 2.26
CA PRO A 128 13.64 -2.02 2.41
C PRO A 128 13.76 -0.53 2.07
N GLU A 129 12.83 -0.05 1.26
CA GLU A 129 12.68 1.35 0.87
C GLU A 129 11.55 2.03 1.67
N ALA A 130 11.32 3.33 1.45
CA ALA A 130 10.37 4.16 2.21
C ALA A 130 8.95 3.58 2.23
N GLU A 131 8.52 3.01 1.13
CA GLU A 131 7.19 2.42 0.98
C GLU A 131 6.99 1.20 1.88
N HIS A 132 8.03 0.36 2.02
CA HIS A 132 8.00 -0.83 2.88
C HIS A 132 7.90 -0.45 4.36
N TYR A 133 8.71 0.53 4.78
CA TYR A 133 8.63 1.09 6.13
C TYR A 133 7.27 1.72 6.39
N SER A 134 6.73 2.49 5.44
CA SER A 134 5.42 3.12 5.56
C SER A 134 4.30 2.09 5.72
N CYS A 135 4.35 0.97 4.99
CA CYS A 135 3.40 -0.13 5.18
C CYS A 135 3.51 -0.74 6.59
N MET A 136 4.72 -0.94 7.11
CA MET A 136 4.90 -1.50 8.46
C MET A 136 4.42 -0.53 9.55
N ILE A 137 4.69 0.75 9.40
CA ILE A 137 4.22 1.79 10.33
C ILE A 137 2.69 1.85 10.34
N ASP A 138 2.04 1.83 9.16
CA ASP A 138 0.57 1.81 9.07
C ASP A 138 -0.01 0.52 9.66
N LEU A 139 0.59 -0.64 9.39
CA LEU A 139 0.17 -1.93 9.93
C LEU A 139 0.22 -1.95 11.46
N LEU A 140 1.34 -1.56 12.03
CA LEU A 140 1.55 -1.50 13.48
C LEU A 140 0.65 -0.45 14.13
N GLY A 141 0.55 0.73 13.51
CA GLY A 141 -0.30 1.80 13.97
C GLY A 141 -1.77 1.42 14.02
N ARG A 142 -2.30 0.79 12.96
CA ARG A 142 -3.70 0.29 12.95
C ARG A 142 -3.96 -0.77 14.00
N ALA A 143 -2.96 -1.58 14.32
CA ALA A 143 -3.02 -2.60 15.36
C ALA A 143 -2.87 -2.03 16.79
N GLY A 144 -2.63 -0.73 16.96
CA GLY A 144 -2.43 -0.08 18.26
C GLY A 144 -1.03 -0.26 18.84
N LYS A 145 -0.08 -0.80 18.07
CA LYS A 145 1.31 -1.02 18.49
C LYS A 145 2.15 0.23 18.21
N LEU A 146 1.78 1.35 18.84
CA LEU A 146 2.33 2.67 18.52
C LEU A 146 3.83 2.77 18.81
N GLU A 147 4.30 2.18 19.90
CA GLU A 147 5.71 2.17 20.27
C GLU A 147 6.56 1.32 19.31
N GLU A 148 5.97 0.26 18.76
CA GLU A 148 6.63 -0.52 17.70
C GLU A 148 6.67 0.27 16.39
N ALA A 149 5.60 1.00 16.04
CA ALA A 149 5.56 1.86 14.87
C ALA A 149 6.58 3.01 14.96
N GLU A 150 6.72 3.63 16.15
CA GLU A 150 7.74 4.65 16.40
C GLU A 150 9.15 4.10 16.25
N ARG A 151 9.42 2.91 16.79
CA ARG A 151 10.72 2.24 16.60
C ARG A 151 11.04 1.95 15.14
N PHE A 152 10.03 1.63 14.33
CA PHE A 152 10.22 1.47 12.89
C PHE A 152 10.61 2.78 12.19
N ILE A 153 10.02 3.90 12.62
CA ILE A 153 10.40 5.24 12.12
C ILE A 153 11.85 5.56 12.49
N ASP A 154 12.21 5.35 13.75
CA ASP A 154 13.56 5.66 14.26
C ASP A 154 14.64 4.74 13.66
N ALA A 155 14.26 3.53 13.25
CA ALA A 155 15.15 2.55 12.62
C ALA A 155 15.33 2.74 11.10
N MET A 156 14.63 3.70 10.49
CA MET A 156 14.80 3.97 9.05
C MET A 156 16.23 4.45 8.76
N PRO A 157 16.90 3.91 7.75
CA PRO A 157 18.28 4.29 7.41
C PRO A 157 18.37 5.67 6.72
N TYR A 158 17.25 6.35 6.55
CA TYR A 158 17.13 7.68 5.95
C TYR A 158 16.02 8.47 6.66
N LYS A 159 15.95 9.78 6.41
CA LYS A 159 14.93 10.64 7.03
C LYS A 159 13.52 10.19 6.62
N PRO A 160 12.63 9.89 7.60
CA PRO A 160 11.26 9.49 7.32
C PRO A 160 10.50 10.55 6.53
N GLY A 161 9.79 10.12 5.48
CA GLY A 161 9.00 11.00 4.63
C GLY A 161 7.60 11.29 5.18
N PRO A 162 6.83 12.18 4.49
CA PRO A 162 5.50 12.58 4.96
C PRO A 162 4.52 11.41 5.11
N VAL A 163 4.64 10.37 4.30
CA VAL A 163 3.73 9.21 4.33
C VAL A 163 3.88 8.44 5.64
N ALA A 164 5.12 8.23 6.11
CA ALA A 164 5.40 7.55 7.38
C ALA A 164 4.82 8.31 8.58
N TRP A 165 5.06 9.60 8.64
CA TRP A 165 4.54 10.46 9.71
C TRP A 165 3.01 10.59 9.66
N ALA A 166 2.41 10.66 8.48
CA ALA A 166 0.95 10.70 8.32
C ALA A 166 0.30 9.40 8.78
N ALA A 167 0.91 8.24 8.49
CA ALA A 167 0.44 6.96 8.98
C ALA A 167 0.48 6.90 10.52
N LEU A 168 1.59 7.35 11.14
CA LEU A 168 1.70 7.41 12.60
C LEU A 168 0.67 8.37 13.21
N LEU A 169 0.51 9.58 12.67
CA LEU A 169 -0.46 10.57 13.15
C LEU A 169 -1.90 10.03 13.08
N GLY A 170 -2.25 9.36 11.96
CA GLY A 170 -3.55 8.71 11.81
C GLY A 170 -3.81 7.62 12.86
N ALA A 171 -2.78 6.83 13.17
CA ALA A 171 -2.84 5.82 14.22
C ALA A 171 -2.98 6.44 15.62
N CYS A 172 -2.20 7.49 15.92
CA CYS A 172 -2.26 8.21 17.19
C CYS A 172 -3.65 8.78 17.45
N ARG A 173 -4.32 9.32 16.42
CA ARG A 173 -5.71 9.79 16.55
C ARG A 173 -6.66 8.65 16.93
N LYS A 174 -6.54 7.49 16.28
CA LYS A 174 -7.38 6.33 16.55
C LYS A 174 -7.19 5.78 17.98
N HIS A 175 -5.96 5.75 18.45
CA HIS A 175 -5.58 5.16 19.73
C HIS A 175 -5.36 6.20 20.84
N LYS A 176 -5.67 7.50 20.58
CA LYS A 176 -5.64 8.61 21.52
C LYS A 176 -4.26 8.86 22.18
N SER A 177 -3.19 8.64 21.43
CA SER A 177 -1.82 8.92 21.90
C SER A 177 -1.41 10.34 21.53
N MET A 178 -1.52 11.28 22.49
CA MET A 178 -1.25 12.69 22.26
C MET A 178 0.25 12.96 22.01
N ALA A 179 1.13 12.43 22.86
CA ALA A 179 2.57 12.71 22.76
C ALA A 179 3.18 12.31 21.39
N LEU A 180 2.80 11.13 20.87
CA LEU A 180 3.24 10.70 19.55
C LEU A 180 2.55 11.48 18.42
N ALA A 181 1.30 11.91 18.61
CA ALA A 181 0.59 12.76 17.66
C ALA A 181 1.27 14.10 17.47
N GLU A 182 1.67 14.75 18.58
CA GLU A 182 2.41 16.02 18.55
C GLU A 182 3.73 15.88 17.80
N ARG A 183 4.50 14.83 18.07
CA ARG A 183 5.75 14.54 17.36
C ARG A 183 5.50 14.37 15.85
N ALA A 184 4.53 13.52 15.49
CA ALA A 184 4.22 13.23 14.08
C ALA A 184 3.68 14.46 13.34
N ALA A 185 2.79 15.24 13.98
CA ALA A 185 2.26 16.46 13.40
C ALA A 185 3.35 17.52 13.20
N LYS A 186 4.25 17.72 14.17
CA LYS A 186 5.37 18.66 14.09
C LYS A 186 6.27 18.34 12.88
N GLU A 187 6.64 17.07 12.70
CA GLU A 187 7.45 16.66 11.56
C GLU A 187 6.73 16.90 10.22
N LEU A 188 5.42 16.61 10.15
CA LEU A 188 4.62 16.89 8.96
C LEU A 188 4.51 18.38 8.65
N MET A 189 4.29 19.22 9.66
CA MET A 189 4.21 20.68 9.50
C MET A 189 5.52 21.28 8.99
N VAL A 190 6.66 20.74 9.43
CA VAL A 190 7.97 21.15 8.92
C VAL A 190 8.16 20.72 7.46
N MET A 191 7.73 19.51 7.09
CA MET A 191 7.88 18.99 5.73
C MET A 191 6.88 19.59 4.74
N GLN A 192 5.67 19.86 5.19
CA GLN A 192 4.54 20.32 4.39
C GLN A 192 3.81 21.49 5.08
N PRO A 193 4.40 22.67 5.18
CA PRO A 193 3.85 23.79 5.97
C PRO A 193 2.46 24.27 5.49
N LEU A 194 2.15 24.05 4.22
CA LEU A 194 0.86 24.45 3.60
C LEU A 194 -0.21 23.36 3.68
N ALA A 195 0.11 22.16 4.16
CA ALA A 195 -0.85 21.08 4.29
C ALA A 195 -1.72 21.29 5.55
N ALA A 196 -3.03 21.50 5.38
CA ALA A 196 -3.95 21.70 6.51
C ALA A 196 -4.14 20.44 7.37
N THR A 197 -3.94 19.25 6.81
CA THR A 197 -4.26 17.97 7.46
C THR A 197 -3.60 17.80 8.86
N PRO A 198 -2.28 17.98 9.06
CA PRO A 198 -1.67 17.77 10.36
C PRO A 198 -2.19 18.78 11.41
N TYR A 199 -2.43 20.03 11.01
CA TYR A 199 -3.00 21.05 11.91
C TYR A 199 -4.41 20.67 12.36
N VAL A 200 -5.29 20.32 11.42
CA VAL A 200 -6.68 19.95 11.70
C VAL A 200 -6.74 18.69 12.59
N MET A 201 -5.91 17.67 12.26
CA MET A 201 -5.91 16.43 13.04
C MET A 201 -5.45 16.68 14.48
N LEU A 202 -4.39 17.43 14.68
CA LEU A 202 -3.87 17.72 16.02
C LEU A 202 -4.84 18.61 16.81
N ALA A 203 -5.41 19.64 16.19
CA ALA A 203 -6.42 20.49 16.82
C ALA A 203 -7.66 19.69 17.26
N ASN A 204 -8.13 18.75 16.44
CA ASN A 204 -9.24 17.88 16.81
C ASN A 204 -8.87 16.95 17.99
N MET A 205 -7.65 16.42 18.01
CA MET A 205 -7.20 15.58 19.13
C MET A 205 -7.11 16.38 20.44
N TYR A 206 -6.64 17.62 20.40
CA TYR A 206 -6.65 18.51 21.58
C TYR A 206 -8.07 18.81 22.05
N ALA A 207 -9.00 19.10 21.11
CA ALA A 207 -10.41 19.32 21.45
C ALA A 207 -11.05 18.08 22.10
N ASP A 208 -10.79 16.88 21.56
CA ASP A 208 -11.27 15.62 22.12
C ASP A 208 -10.69 15.33 23.53
N ALA A 209 -9.51 15.85 23.82
CA ALA A 209 -8.86 15.77 25.14
C ALA A 209 -9.24 16.92 26.09
N GLY A 210 -10.04 17.90 25.66
CA GLY A 210 -10.41 19.08 26.45
C GLY A 210 -9.30 20.12 26.60
N GLN A 211 -8.25 20.03 25.79
CA GLN A 211 -7.08 20.92 25.81
C GLN A 211 -7.30 22.09 24.85
N TRP A 212 -8.13 23.06 25.28
CA TRP A 212 -8.60 24.16 24.42
C TRP A 212 -7.51 25.20 24.13
N GLU A 213 -6.57 25.40 25.06
CA GLU A 213 -5.46 26.35 24.89
C GLU A 213 -4.50 25.85 23.80
N GLU A 214 -4.10 24.59 23.86
CA GLU A 214 -3.23 23.93 22.86
C GLU A 214 -3.90 23.87 21.49
N MET A 215 -5.21 23.60 21.45
CA MET A 215 -5.99 23.64 20.22
C MET A 215 -5.94 25.02 19.56
N ALA A 216 -6.03 26.11 20.34
CA ALA A 216 -6.00 27.46 19.81
C ALA A 216 -4.62 27.83 19.25
N LEU A 217 -3.54 27.29 19.79
CA LEU A 217 -2.17 27.53 19.31
C LEU A 217 -1.86 26.80 17.97
N VAL A 218 -2.57 25.74 17.67
CA VAL A 218 -2.36 24.96 16.43
C VAL A 218 -3.14 25.51 15.23
N ARG A 219 -4.17 26.33 15.46
CA ARG A 219 -5.00 26.97 14.43
C ARG A 219 -4.36 28.22 13.87
#